data_f035d90f3d227c4fb402f4fc697f3262
#
_entry.id   f035d90f3d227c4fb402f4fc697f3262
#
_cell.length_a   1.000
_cell.length_b   1.000
_cell.length_c   1.000
_cell.angle_alpha   90.00
_cell.angle_beta   90.00
_cell.angle_gamma   90.00
#
_symmetry.space_group_name_H-M   'P 1'
#
loop_
_entity.id
_entity.type
_entity.pdbx_description
1 polymer ?
#
loop_
_entity_poly.entity_id
_entity_poly.type
_entity_poly.pdbx_seq_one_letter_code
_entity_poly.pdbx_strand_id
1 'polypeptide(L)' 'MFSNQELKTIHSCLDDYITDYEEMDATKIVPIIFKIEDILTNRGVFVN' A
#
# COMPACT_ATOMS: atom_id res chain seq x y z
N MET A 1 8.08 -3.95 -13.66
CA MET A 1 7.74 -2.92 -12.67
C MET A 1 6.25 -2.63 -12.72
N PHE A 2 5.65 -2.35 -11.58
CA PHE A 2 4.21 -2.09 -11.51
C PHE A 2 3.87 -0.70 -12.03
N SER A 3 2.72 -0.61 -12.69
CA SER A 3 2.17 0.68 -13.08
C SER A 3 1.58 1.40 -11.87
N ASN A 4 1.29 2.70 -12.02
CA ASN A 4 0.67 3.46 -10.94
C ASN A 4 -0.67 2.85 -10.54
N GLN A 5 -1.45 2.42 -11.51
CA GLN A 5 -2.76 1.80 -11.24
C GLN A 5 -2.61 0.50 -10.48
N GLU A 6 -1.61 -0.30 -10.86
CA GLU A 6 -1.34 -1.56 -10.17
C GLU A 6 -0.90 -1.32 -8.73
N LEU A 7 -0.04 -0.34 -8.51
CA LEU A 7 0.40 0.01 -7.17
C LEU A 7 -0.75 0.50 -6.30
N LYS A 8 -1.65 1.31 -6.87
CA LYS A 8 -2.83 1.75 -6.15
C LYS A 8 -3.74 0.59 -5.76
N THR A 9 -3.90 -0.36 -6.67
CA THR A 9 -4.71 -1.54 -6.42
C THR A 9 -4.11 -2.38 -5.28
N ILE A 10 -2.81 -2.60 -5.33
CA ILE A 10 -2.12 -3.34 -4.29
C ILE A 10 -2.26 -2.62 -2.94
N HIS A 11 -2.05 -1.31 -2.95
CA HIS A 11 -2.16 -0.50 -1.74
C HIS A 11 -3.56 -0.63 -1.12
N SER A 12 -4.59 -0.54 -1.95
CA SER A 12 -5.97 -0.66 -1.50
C SER A 12 -6.25 -2.03 -0.89
N CYS A 13 -5.76 -3.09 -1.54
CA CYS A 13 -5.94 -4.45 -1.04
C CYS A 13 -5.25 -4.65 0.32
N LEU A 14 -4.04 -4.12 0.47
CA LEU A 14 -3.31 -4.24 1.72
C LEU A 14 -3.97 -3.44 2.83
N ASP A 15 -4.48 -2.26 2.51
CA ASP A 15 -5.17 -1.41 3.46
C ASP A 15 -6.44 -2.11 3.97
N ASP A 16 -7.21 -2.70 3.07
CA ASP A 16 -8.40 -3.47 3.43
C ASP A 16 -8.03 -4.67 4.30
N TYR A 17 -6.95 -5.33 3.97
CA TYR A 17 -6.50 -6.49 4.72
C TYR A 17 -6.19 -6.11 6.18
N ILE A 18 -5.48 -5.00 6.38
CA ILE A 18 -5.15 -4.54 7.73
C ILE A 18 -6.40 -4.18 8.51
N THR A 19 -7.38 -3.60 7.83
CA THR A 19 -8.64 -3.20 8.48
C THR A 19 -9.40 -4.42 8.99
N ASP A 20 -9.38 -5.52 8.23
CA ASP A 20 -10.15 -6.72 8.56
C ASP A 20 -9.42 -7.70 9.46
N TYR A 21 -8.10 -7.65 9.51
CA TYR A 21 -7.28 -8.62 10.23
C TYR A 21 -6.43 -7.94 11.28
N GLU A 22 -6.03 -8.72 12.28
CA GLU A 22 -5.38 -8.18 13.46
C GLU A 22 -3.93 -7.77 13.23
N GLU A 23 -3.41 -7.06 14.21
CA GLU A 23 -2.10 -6.41 14.17
C GLU A 23 -0.92 -7.34 13.93
N MET A 24 -1.06 -8.63 14.09
CA MET A 24 0.05 -9.55 13.84
C MET A 24 0.53 -9.44 12.40
N ASP A 25 -0.41 -9.32 11.47
CA ASP A 25 -0.05 -9.16 10.06
C ASP A 25 0.25 -7.72 9.72
N ALA A 26 -0.34 -6.79 10.45
CA ALA A 26 -0.13 -5.37 10.20
C ALA A 26 1.34 -4.99 10.35
N THR A 27 2.06 -5.58 11.31
CA THR A 27 3.47 -5.26 11.50
C THR A 27 4.34 -5.62 10.30
N LYS A 28 3.89 -6.57 9.48
CA LYS A 28 4.61 -6.97 8.27
C LYS A 28 4.13 -6.16 7.06
N ILE A 29 2.88 -5.77 7.06
CA ILE A 29 2.24 -5.16 5.89
C ILE A 29 2.39 -3.65 5.88
N VAL A 30 2.34 -3.01 7.04
CA VAL A 30 2.45 -1.55 7.11
C VAL A 30 3.72 -1.02 6.45
N PRO A 31 4.91 -1.62 6.66
CA PRO A 31 6.11 -1.15 5.95
C PRO A 31 5.98 -1.27 4.44
N ILE A 32 5.29 -2.30 3.96
CA ILE A 32 5.09 -2.49 2.52
C ILE A 32 4.17 -1.41 1.98
N ILE A 33 3.11 -1.08 2.71
CA ILE A 33 2.20 0.00 2.32
C ILE A 33 2.97 1.31 2.22
N PHE A 34 3.81 1.62 3.19
CA PHE A 34 4.60 2.84 3.17
C PHE A 34 5.55 2.89 1.98
N LYS A 35 6.13 1.76 1.61
CA LYS A 35 6.99 1.70 0.42
C LYS A 35 6.21 2.02 -0.84
N ILE A 36 5.01 1.48 -0.96
CA ILE A 36 4.16 1.75 -2.12
C ILE A 36 3.77 3.21 -2.17
N GLU A 37 3.38 3.79 -1.04
CA GLU A 37 3.05 5.21 -0.97
C GLU A 37 4.23 6.08 -1.37
N ASP A 38 5.41 5.70 -0.91
CA ASP A 38 6.62 6.44 -1.22
C ASP A 38 6.93 6.42 -2.72
N ILE A 39 6.80 5.25 -3.33
CA ILE A 39 7.01 5.11 -4.77
C ILE A 39 6.02 5.97 -5.54
N LEU A 40 4.75 5.93 -5.17
CA LEU A 40 3.73 6.70 -5.85
C LEU A 40 3.95 8.20 -5.66
N THR A 41 4.31 8.61 -4.45
CA THR A 41 4.60 10.02 -4.17
C THR A 41 5.76 10.52 -5.02
N ASN A 42 6.80 9.70 -5.17
CA ASN A 42 7.95 10.06 -6.01
C ASN A 42 7.57 10.18 -7.48
N ARG A 43 6.51 9.52 -7.90
CA ARG A 43 6.00 9.63 -9.27
C ARG A 43 4.98 10.76 -9.42
N GLY A 44 4.69 11.47 -8.34
CA GLY A 44 3.70 12.55 -8.36
C GLY A 44 2.26 12.06 -8.29
N VAL A 45 2.03 10.87 -7.79
CA VAL A 45 0.70 10.26 -7.69
C VAL A 45 0.30 10.20 -6.23
N PHE A 46 -0.86 10.73 -5.90
CA PHE A 46 -1.37 10.69 -4.53
C PHE A 46 -2.26 9.47 -4.34
N VAL A 47 -2.15 8.87 -3.16
CA VAL A 47 -2.84 7.63 -2.83
C VAL A 47 -4.00 7.96 -1.88
N ASN A 48 -5.05 8.45 -2.39
CA ASN A 48 -6.22 8.71 -1.55
C ASN A 48 -7.46 8.21 -2.22
#